data_c16d2a726addde44da699ff349a88248
#
_entry.id   c16d2a726addde44da699ff349a88248
#
_cell.length_a   1.000
_cell.length_b   1.000
_cell.length_c   1.000
_cell.angle_alpha   90.00
_cell.angle_beta   90.00
_cell.angle_gamma   90.00
#
_symmetry.space_group_name_H-M   'P 1'
#
loop_
_entity.id
_entity.type
_entity.pdbx_description
1 polymer ?
#
loop_
_entity_poly.entity_id
_entity_poly.type
_entity_poly.pdbx_seq_one_letter_code
_entity_poly.pdbx_strand_id
1 'polypeptide(L)'
;MNMKKYFEGPATSLDDQIESYATSRVPDDQRWRRPAILLVLTGNVTAMFWFALGGQIGFLVGWPMFLIPVAYMVIGATLVGSLIMRIASQEGLSLPLLTRGLGFGTKGSAVASLVYAVNYVFYFIFEGSIVSHGLSELAGIEIDSAWATVVFALVALVALFFSWRGMHSMNILQRFGMPIFLILFAVGMYMLASGYVLVGPGEWEATGGFTATALWQAFSLANGQVVFQALIATDYGRFVKKSVSYVGTAGLMLAELLMIVVVMILGVFLGFTMLRHFTGTTATPELSATDPGLYFAIVMGLLGVIFAVVTQVRINVMNLYSGSLALSNAWDVHSPRKVGRQWWMVALLVVGVLCYPVNILQYTDKFLAVTGIMTNTWIFILLADYFVCRRLLGLAPRDNIEFREGRVRNWNPCGIVAMAAGVAVGGLGVFGLYPSYYASFIAMLLGPLLYVPLTMATRGQFYEPPKSNDTLIAERIVAS
;
A
#
# COMPACT_ATOMS: atom_id res chain seq x y z
N MET A 1 -0.66 -18.54 30.62
CA MET A 1 -1.38 -18.03 29.40
C MET A 1 -0.57 -18.44 28.19
N ASN A 2 -1.14 -19.23 27.27
CA ASN A 2 -0.39 -19.76 26.14
C ASN A 2 -0.19 -18.63 25.09
N MET A 3 0.98 -17.98 25.13
CA MET A 3 1.34 -16.87 24.23
C MET A 3 1.22 -17.27 22.75
N LYS A 4 1.48 -18.51 22.39
CA LYS A 4 1.38 -19.03 21.03
C LYS A 4 -0.03 -18.81 20.46
N LYS A 5 -1.09 -19.12 21.21
CA LYS A 5 -2.49 -18.93 20.81
C LYS A 5 -2.90 -17.45 20.63
N TYR A 6 -2.10 -16.52 21.14
CA TYR A 6 -2.40 -15.08 21.07
C TYR A 6 -2.02 -14.45 19.71
N PHE A 7 -0.96 -14.96 19.10
CA PHE A 7 -0.41 -14.47 17.83
C PHE A 7 -0.72 -15.36 16.62
N GLU A 8 -1.42 -16.48 16.83
CA GLU A 8 -1.87 -17.35 15.76
C GLU A 8 -3.24 -16.93 15.22
N GLY A 9 -3.41 -17.05 13.89
CA GLY A 9 -4.71 -16.97 13.26
C GLY A 9 -5.55 -18.24 13.50
N PRO A 10 -6.84 -18.23 13.17
CA PRO A 10 -7.68 -19.40 13.23
C PRO A 10 -7.19 -20.50 12.30
N ALA A 11 -7.53 -21.76 12.62
CA ALA A 11 -7.31 -22.88 11.71
C ALA A 11 -8.21 -22.73 10.49
N THR A 12 -7.63 -22.89 9.30
CA THR A 12 -8.33 -22.76 8.02
C THR A 12 -8.02 -23.97 7.15
N SER A 13 -8.92 -24.33 6.22
CA SER A 13 -8.61 -25.29 5.18
C SER A 13 -7.53 -24.76 4.24
N LEU A 14 -6.90 -25.65 3.47
CA LEU A 14 -5.89 -25.23 2.50
C LEU A 14 -6.50 -24.32 1.41
N ASP A 15 -7.71 -24.63 0.97
CA ASP A 15 -8.43 -23.84 -0.04
C ASP A 15 -8.76 -22.46 0.48
N ASP A 16 -9.23 -22.33 1.72
CA ASP A 16 -9.48 -21.03 2.36
C ASP A 16 -8.19 -20.20 2.49
N GLN A 17 -7.06 -20.85 2.77
CA GLN A 17 -5.75 -20.18 2.84
C GLN A 17 -5.33 -19.66 1.46
N ILE A 18 -5.48 -20.44 0.41
CA ILE A 18 -5.09 -20.09 -0.97
C ILE A 18 -5.97 -18.94 -1.48
N GLU A 19 -7.29 -19.09 -1.43
CA GLU A 19 -8.22 -18.08 -1.94
C GLU A 19 -8.34 -16.86 -1.03
N SER A 20 -8.13 -17.00 0.28
CA SER A 20 -8.14 -15.93 1.26
C SER A 20 -9.39 -15.03 1.17
N TYR A 21 -10.55 -15.61 0.86
CA TYR A 21 -11.84 -14.89 0.70
C TYR A 21 -11.74 -13.74 -0.32
N ALA A 22 -11.07 -13.95 -1.46
CA ALA A 22 -10.83 -12.91 -2.48
C ALA A 22 -12.14 -12.30 -3.02
N THR A 23 -13.18 -13.12 -3.20
CA THR A 23 -14.46 -12.76 -3.79
C THR A 23 -15.66 -12.87 -2.82
N SER A 24 -15.39 -13.08 -1.52
CA SER A 24 -16.40 -13.29 -0.49
C SER A 24 -16.08 -12.54 0.80
N ARG A 25 -17.05 -12.50 1.72
CA ARG A 25 -16.84 -11.97 3.08
C ARG A 25 -16.02 -12.94 3.92
N VAL A 26 -15.12 -12.42 4.75
CA VAL A 26 -14.43 -13.19 5.77
C VAL A 26 -15.44 -13.59 6.86
N PRO A 27 -15.67 -14.88 7.13
CA PRO A 27 -16.55 -15.34 8.20
C PRO A 27 -16.07 -14.90 9.59
N ASP A 28 -16.98 -14.79 10.54
CA ASP A 28 -16.64 -14.24 11.87
C ASP A 28 -15.72 -15.17 12.69
N ASP A 29 -15.81 -16.48 12.50
CA ASP A 29 -14.93 -17.51 13.09
C ASP A 29 -13.50 -17.46 12.51
N GLN A 30 -13.34 -16.91 11.31
CA GLN A 30 -12.03 -16.73 10.64
C GLN A 30 -11.37 -15.37 10.95
N ARG A 31 -11.94 -14.60 11.89
CA ARG A 31 -11.40 -13.29 12.31
C ARG A 31 -10.29 -13.41 13.35
N TRP A 32 -9.30 -12.56 13.19
CA TRP A 32 -8.07 -12.57 13.98
C TRP A 32 -8.11 -11.55 15.11
N ARG A 33 -7.32 -11.81 16.15
CA ARG A 33 -7.11 -10.85 17.25
C ARG A 33 -6.16 -9.73 16.78
N ARG A 34 -6.30 -8.53 17.37
CA ARG A 34 -5.47 -7.36 17.04
C ARG A 34 -3.95 -7.63 17.08
N PRO A 35 -3.37 -8.34 18.08
CA PRO A 35 -1.92 -8.59 18.09
C PRO A 35 -1.44 -9.45 16.91
N ALA A 36 -2.26 -10.40 16.44
CA ALA A 36 -1.92 -11.22 15.29
C ALA A 36 -1.94 -10.39 13.98
N ILE A 37 -2.88 -9.45 13.85
CA ILE A 37 -2.92 -8.50 12.73
C ILE A 37 -1.72 -7.55 12.80
N LEU A 38 -1.41 -6.98 13.98
CA LEU A 38 -0.25 -6.10 14.13
C LEU A 38 1.06 -6.82 13.76
N LEU A 39 1.20 -8.10 14.15
CA LEU A 39 2.35 -8.90 13.75
C LEU A 39 2.47 -9.02 12.21
N VAL A 40 1.35 -9.23 11.51
CA VAL A 40 1.37 -9.25 10.04
C VAL A 40 1.78 -7.90 9.48
N LEU A 41 1.24 -6.80 10.01
CA LEU A 41 1.59 -5.44 9.59
C LEU A 41 3.07 -5.10 9.80
N THR A 42 3.80 -5.78 10.71
CA THR A 42 5.26 -5.58 10.84
C THR A 42 6.05 -5.92 9.57
N GLY A 43 5.47 -6.67 8.62
CA GLY A 43 6.05 -6.85 7.29
C GLY A 43 6.18 -5.53 6.53
N ASN A 44 5.16 -4.71 6.58
CA ASN A 44 5.18 -3.36 6.00
C ASN A 44 6.19 -2.45 6.73
N VAL A 45 6.21 -2.48 8.07
CA VAL A 45 7.13 -1.65 8.88
C VAL A 45 8.59 -1.85 8.48
N THR A 46 8.98 -3.09 8.20
CA THR A 46 10.36 -3.46 7.89
C THR A 46 10.69 -3.40 6.40
N ALA A 47 9.77 -2.93 5.57
CA ALA A 47 10.03 -2.66 4.16
C ALA A 47 11.16 -1.63 4.03
N MET A 48 12.14 -1.93 3.20
CA MET A 48 13.27 -1.01 3.00
C MET A 48 12.88 0.26 2.24
N PHE A 49 11.71 0.26 1.60
CA PHE A 49 11.08 1.47 1.07
C PHE A 49 11.03 2.62 2.10
N TRP A 50 10.77 2.32 3.38
CA TRP A 50 10.70 3.35 4.42
C TRP A 50 12.05 3.97 4.75
N PHE A 51 13.13 3.19 4.66
CA PHE A 51 14.49 3.73 4.74
C PHE A 51 14.77 4.67 3.56
N ALA A 52 14.45 4.25 2.34
CA ALA A 52 14.64 5.05 1.13
C ALA A 52 13.80 6.34 1.17
N LEU A 53 12.51 6.26 1.51
CA LEU A 53 11.62 7.42 1.61
C LEU A 53 12.08 8.38 2.71
N GLY A 54 12.52 7.85 3.85
CA GLY A 54 13.09 8.65 4.94
C GLY A 54 14.30 9.44 4.45
N GLY A 55 15.25 8.78 3.80
CA GLY A 55 16.42 9.42 3.19
C GLY A 55 16.06 10.50 2.19
N GLN A 56 15.13 10.21 1.25
CA GLN A 56 14.66 11.18 0.24
C GLN A 56 14.03 12.43 0.88
N ILE A 57 13.13 12.27 1.85
CA ILE A 57 12.52 13.40 2.56
C ILE A 57 13.59 14.15 3.36
N GLY A 58 14.51 13.44 4.03
CA GLY A 58 15.61 14.04 4.76
C GLY A 58 16.50 14.91 3.90
N PHE A 59 16.88 14.42 2.70
CA PHE A 59 17.68 15.19 1.74
C PHE A 59 16.95 16.42 1.18
N LEU A 60 15.62 16.36 1.04
CA LEU A 60 14.83 17.50 0.57
C LEU A 60 14.77 18.64 1.59
N VAL A 61 14.56 18.34 2.87
CA VAL A 61 14.19 19.37 3.85
C VAL A 61 15.14 19.49 5.03
N GLY A 62 16.03 18.52 5.24
CA GLY A 62 16.94 18.49 6.39
C GLY A 62 16.21 18.29 7.73
N TRP A 63 16.99 18.32 8.81
CA TRP A 63 16.51 18.23 10.18
C TRP A 63 16.47 19.61 10.84
N PRO A 64 15.43 19.98 11.62
CA PRO A 64 14.28 19.16 12.04
C PRO A 64 13.05 19.24 11.12
N MET A 65 13.14 19.90 9.96
CA MET A 65 12.00 20.11 9.05
C MET A 65 11.41 18.79 8.53
N PHE A 66 12.21 17.72 8.48
CA PHE A 66 11.77 16.35 8.20
C PHE A 66 10.56 15.89 9.02
N LEU A 67 10.48 16.31 10.29
CA LEU A 67 9.41 15.89 11.20
C LEU A 67 8.02 16.41 10.78
N ILE A 68 7.95 17.53 10.03
CA ILE A 68 6.67 18.14 9.66
C ILE A 68 5.90 17.29 8.64
N PRO A 69 6.43 16.94 7.45
CA PRO A 69 5.73 16.06 6.51
C PRO A 69 5.53 14.64 7.06
N VAL A 70 6.43 14.14 7.91
CA VAL A 70 6.26 12.83 8.56
C VAL A 70 5.12 12.86 9.57
N ALA A 71 4.99 13.89 10.40
CA ALA A 71 3.85 14.06 11.31
C ALA A 71 2.52 14.16 10.54
N TYR A 72 2.49 14.90 9.42
CA TYR A 72 1.34 14.92 8.52
C TYR A 72 0.97 13.51 8.03
N MET A 73 1.96 12.74 7.57
CA MET A 73 1.76 11.36 7.12
C MET A 73 1.17 10.49 8.23
N VAL A 74 1.75 10.52 9.43
CA VAL A 74 1.28 9.71 10.57
C VAL A 74 -0.15 10.05 10.96
N ILE A 75 -0.47 11.33 11.08
CA ILE A 75 -1.81 11.79 11.44
C ILE A 75 -2.81 11.41 10.35
N GLY A 76 -2.52 11.75 9.10
CA GLY A 76 -3.37 11.48 7.95
C GLY A 76 -3.60 9.98 7.75
N ALA A 77 -2.55 9.18 7.75
CA ALA A 77 -2.63 7.72 7.57
C ALA A 77 -3.32 7.03 8.76
N THR A 78 -3.12 7.50 9.99
CA THR A 78 -3.88 6.99 11.15
C THR A 78 -5.37 7.26 10.99
N LEU A 79 -5.77 8.46 10.61
CA LEU A 79 -7.17 8.82 10.41
C LEU A 79 -7.79 8.01 9.27
N VAL A 80 -7.25 8.13 8.07
CA VAL A 80 -7.78 7.46 6.87
C VAL A 80 -7.73 5.94 7.01
N GLY A 81 -6.59 5.39 7.43
CA GLY A 81 -6.41 3.96 7.63
C GLY A 81 -7.33 3.38 8.69
N SER A 82 -7.51 4.06 9.83
CA SER A 82 -8.41 3.58 10.90
C SER A 82 -9.87 3.57 10.47
N LEU A 83 -10.32 4.57 9.73
CA LEU A 83 -11.70 4.64 9.23
C LEU A 83 -11.98 3.53 8.24
N ILE A 84 -11.10 3.33 7.26
CA ILE A 84 -11.29 2.29 6.25
C ILE A 84 -11.10 0.87 6.83
N MET A 85 -10.13 0.68 7.74
CA MET A 85 -9.98 -0.58 8.49
C MET A 85 -11.23 -0.92 9.29
N ARG A 86 -11.88 0.08 9.88
CA ARG A 86 -13.12 -0.12 10.63
C ARG A 86 -14.24 -0.58 9.71
N ILE A 87 -14.41 0.02 8.52
CA ILE A 87 -15.36 -0.43 7.50
C ILE A 87 -15.06 -1.87 7.09
N ALA A 88 -13.79 -2.16 6.75
CA ALA A 88 -13.36 -3.50 6.35
C ALA A 88 -13.62 -4.56 7.44
N SER A 89 -13.38 -4.23 8.72
CA SER A 89 -13.62 -5.13 9.84
C SER A 89 -15.11 -5.39 10.07
N GLN A 90 -15.99 -4.41 9.86
CA GLN A 90 -17.44 -4.59 9.95
C GLN A 90 -17.95 -5.49 8.82
N GLU A 91 -17.54 -5.18 7.61
CA GLU A 91 -18.05 -5.81 6.39
C GLU A 91 -17.35 -7.14 6.05
N GLY A 92 -16.11 -7.36 6.48
CA GLY A 92 -15.32 -8.54 6.11
C GLY A 92 -14.93 -8.57 4.64
N LEU A 93 -14.88 -7.43 3.97
CA LEU A 93 -14.64 -7.31 2.55
C LEU A 93 -13.27 -6.73 2.26
N SER A 94 -12.63 -7.23 1.19
CA SER A 94 -11.43 -6.63 0.62
C SER A 94 -11.75 -5.26 0.01
N LEU A 95 -10.75 -4.43 -0.18
CA LEU A 95 -10.94 -3.10 -0.76
C LEU A 95 -11.60 -3.13 -2.15
N PRO A 96 -11.23 -4.03 -3.08
CA PRO A 96 -11.93 -4.17 -4.35
C PRO A 96 -13.43 -4.48 -4.19
N LEU A 97 -13.79 -5.36 -3.26
CA LEU A 97 -15.20 -5.70 -3.03
C LEU A 97 -15.98 -4.56 -2.35
N LEU A 98 -15.36 -3.84 -1.40
CA LEU A 98 -15.95 -2.63 -0.82
C LEU A 98 -16.23 -1.58 -1.89
N THR A 99 -15.33 -1.41 -2.85
CA THR A 99 -15.48 -0.45 -3.95
C THR A 99 -16.70 -0.73 -4.81
N ARG A 100 -17.10 -2.00 -4.99
CA ARG A 100 -18.33 -2.35 -5.72
C ARG A 100 -19.56 -1.68 -5.11
N GLY A 101 -19.68 -1.76 -3.79
CA GLY A 101 -20.82 -1.20 -3.06
C GLY A 101 -20.70 0.27 -2.74
N LEU A 102 -19.47 0.78 -2.56
CA LEU A 102 -19.19 2.15 -2.17
C LEU A 102 -18.89 3.03 -3.39
N GLY A 103 -19.93 3.42 -4.10
CA GLY A 103 -19.87 4.51 -5.07
C GLY A 103 -19.40 4.18 -6.47
N PHE A 104 -18.95 2.96 -6.81
CA PHE A 104 -18.38 2.67 -8.14
C PHE A 104 -19.22 1.66 -8.96
N GLY A 105 -19.90 0.74 -8.29
CA GLY A 105 -20.60 -0.35 -8.95
C GLY A 105 -19.66 -1.53 -9.31
N THR A 106 -20.26 -2.63 -9.78
CA THR A 106 -19.50 -3.88 -10.01
C THR A 106 -18.39 -3.69 -11.05
N LYS A 107 -18.71 -3.19 -12.25
CA LYS A 107 -17.73 -2.95 -13.31
C LYS A 107 -16.83 -1.74 -13.04
N GLY A 108 -17.38 -0.70 -12.40
CA GLY A 108 -16.60 0.47 -11.98
C GLY A 108 -15.48 0.12 -11.00
N SER A 109 -15.68 -0.86 -10.13
CA SER A 109 -14.65 -1.34 -9.21
C SER A 109 -13.43 -1.96 -9.91
N ALA A 110 -13.57 -2.44 -11.14
CA ALA A 110 -12.43 -2.98 -11.91
C ALA A 110 -11.40 -1.91 -12.23
N VAL A 111 -11.83 -0.67 -12.53
CA VAL A 111 -10.92 0.47 -12.77
C VAL A 111 -10.09 0.75 -11.51
N ALA A 112 -10.75 0.85 -10.36
CA ALA A 112 -10.08 1.04 -9.08
C ALA A 112 -9.13 -0.13 -8.74
N SER A 113 -9.55 -1.37 -9.05
CA SER A 113 -8.71 -2.55 -8.85
C SER A 113 -7.47 -2.57 -9.73
N LEU A 114 -7.53 -2.05 -10.95
CA LEU A 114 -6.33 -1.91 -11.79
C LEU A 114 -5.36 -0.88 -11.20
N VAL A 115 -5.84 0.27 -10.73
CA VAL A 115 -5.01 1.25 -10.00
C VAL A 115 -4.33 0.59 -8.80
N TYR A 116 -5.08 -0.20 -8.06
CA TYR A 116 -4.59 -0.95 -6.91
C TYR A 116 -3.50 -1.95 -7.30
N ALA A 117 -3.73 -2.75 -8.33
CA ALA A 117 -2.75 -3.73 -8.82
C ALA A 117 -1.45 -3.05 -9.28
N VAL A 118 -1.54 -1.92 -10.01
CA VAL A 118 -0.37 -1.14 -10.46
C VAL A 118 0.46 -0.65 -9.28
N ASN A 119 -0.17 -0.19 -8.19
CA ASN A 119 0.55 0.18 -6.97
C ASN A 119 1.37 -0.99 -6.42
N TYR A 120 0.77 -2.17 -6.28
CA TYR A 120 1.46 -3.33 -5.72
C TYR A 120 2.52 -3.93 -6.64
N VAL A 121 2.34 -3.83 -7.96
CA VAL A 121 3.39 -4.16 -8.94
C VAL A 121 4.60 -3.25 -8.73
N PHE A 122 4.37 -1.94 -8.59
CA PHE A 122 5.47 -1.01 -8.34
C PHE A 122 6.23 -1.35 -7.05
N TYR A 123 5.52 -1.49 -5.93
CA TYR A 123 6.17 -1.84 -4.67
C TYR A 123 6.85 -3.21 -4.73
N PHE A 124 6.27 -4.18 -5.44
CA PHE A 124 6.89 -5.48 -5.65
C PHE A 124 8.22 -5.37 -6.39
N ILE A 125 8.28 -4.55 -7.45
CA ILE A 125 9.51 -4.30 -8.21
C ILE A 125 10.49 -3.50 -7.35
N PHE A 126 10.04 -2.43 -6.71
CA PHE A 126 10.85 -1.55 -5.86
C PHE A 126 11.59 -2.36 -4.78
N GLU A 127 10.85 -3.12 -4.00
CA GLU A 127 11.41 -3.91 -2.90
C GLU A 127 12.28 -5.07 -3.39
N GLY A 128 11.92 -5.67 -4.52
CA GLY A 128 12.74 -6.71 -5.16
C GLY A 128 14.04 -6.14 -5.75
N SER A 129 14.00 -4.93 -6.29
CA SER A 129 15.19 -4.23 -6.81
C SER A 129 16.22 -3.98 -5.73
N ILE A 130 15.80 -3.58 -4.54
CA ILE A 130 16.69 -3.39 -3.38
C ILE A 130 17.52 -4.65 -3.11
N VAL A 131 16.89 -5.84 -3.12
CA VAL A 131 17.64 -7.10 -2.94
C VAL A 131 18.57 -7.38 -4.11
N SER A 132 18.08 -7.18 -5.33
CA SER A 132 18.89 -7.40 -6.53
C SER A 132 20.09 -6.48 -6.57
N HIS A 133 19.93 -5.20 -6.22
CA HIS A 133 21.03 -4.24 -6.17
C HIS A 133 22.07 -4.63 -5.10
N GLY A 134 21.64 -5.01 -3.89
CA GLY A 134 22.55 -5.48 -2.85
C GLY A 134 23.33 -6.74 -3.23
N LEU A 135 22.68 -7.71 -3.88
CA LEU A 135 23.35 -8.91 -4.42
C LEU A 135 24.30 -8.58 -5.56
N SER A 136 23.91 -7.67 -6.45
CA SER A 136 24.73 -7.22 -7.58
C SER A 136 26.00 -6.51 -7.10
N GLU A 137 25.87 -5.60 -6.09
CA GLU A 137 27.00 -4.93 -5.46
C GLU A 137 28.00 -5.95 -4.88
N LEU A 138 27.50 -6.93 -4.13
CA LEU A 138 28.33 -7.97 -3.52
C LEU A 138 29.04 -8.86 -4.56
N ALA A 139 28.38 -9.12 -5.69
CA ALA A 139 28.92 -9.96 -6.76
C ALA A 139 29.75 -9.19 -7.81
N GLY A 140 29.83 -7.86 -7.71
CA GLY A 140 30.45 -7.01 -8.72
C GLY A 140 29.71 -7.02 -10.07
N ILE A 141 28.40 -7.18 -10.05
CA ILE A 141 27.51 -7.21 -11.23
C ILE A 141 26.86 -5.84 -11.38
N GLU A 142 26.81 -5.30 -12.60
CA GLU A 142 26.10 -4.05 -12.89
C GLU A 142 24.61 -4.22 -12.59
N ILE A 143 24.02 -3.25 -11.87
CA ILE A 143 22.62 -3.28 -11.40
C ILE A 143 21.60 -3.29 -12.54
N ASP A 144 21.95 -2.76 -13.70
CA ASP A 144 21.10 -2.73 -14.90
C ASP A 144 21.34 -3.92 -15.85
N SER A 145 22.14 -4.91 -15.43
CA SER A 145 22.46 -6.07 -16.25
C SER A 145 21.34 -7.12 -16.32
N ALA A 146 21.39 -7.97 -17.34
CA ALA A 146 20.49 -9.12 -17.42
C ALA A 146 20.66 -10.09 -16.24
N TRP A 147 21.84 -10.20 -15.66
CA TRP A 147 22.09 -11.01 -14.47
C TRP A 147 21.39 -10.47 -13.24
N ALA A 148 21.34 -9.16 -13.06
CA ALA A 148 20.56 -8.55 -11.98
C ALA A 148 19.05 -8.86 -12.13
N THR A 149 18.54 -8.92 -13.38
CA THR A 149 17.16 -9.37 -13.64
C THR A 149 16.94 -10.84 -13.23
N VAL A 150 17.91 -11.71 -13.46
CA VAL A 150 17.84 -13.11 -13.01
C VAL A 150 17.82 -13.19 -11.48
N VAL A 151 18.66 -12.42 -10.80
CA VAL A 151 18.68 -12.32 -9.33
C VAL A 151 17.32 -11.86 -8.82
N PHE A 152 16.76 -10.79 -9.39
CA PHE A 152 15.42 -10.31 -9.07
C PHE A 152 14.36 -11.41 -9.22
N ALA A 153 14.37 -12.15 -10.36
CA ALA A 153 13.42 -13.23 -10.62
C ALA A 153 13.50 -14.35 -9.57
N LEU A 154 14.71 -14.73 -9.14
CA LEU A 154 14.90 -15.75 -8.10
C LEU A 154 14.31 -15.29 -6.74
N VAL A 155 14.55 -14.05 -6.34
CA VAL A 155 13.96 -13.49 -5.12
C VAL A 155 12.43 -13.42 -5.23
N ALA A 156 11.92 -13.03 -6.40
CA ALA A 156 10.49 -12.97 -6.68
C ALA A 156 9.81 -14.35 -6.57
N LEU A 157 10.47 -15.42 -7.03
CA LEU A 157 9.98 -16.81 -6.87
C LEU A 157 9.89 -17.23 -5.40
N VAL A 158 10.85 -16.82 -4.57
CA VAL A 158 10.78 -17.08 -3.12
C VAL A 158 9.57 -16.35 -2.50
N ALA A 159 9.34 -15.09 -2.86
CA ALA A 159 8.18 -14.35 -2.41
C ALA A 159 6.85 -15.00 -2.87
N LEU A 160 6.78 -15.46 -4.12
CA LEU A 160 5.63 -16.21 -4.66
C LEU A 160 5.35 -17.47 -3.84
N PHE A 161 6.36 -18.26 -3.54
CA PHE A 161 6.22 -19.49 -2.75
C PHE A 161 5.56 -19.25 -1.40
N PHE A 162 6.00 -18.24 -0.67
CA PHE A 162 5.39 -17.88 0.61
C PHE A 162 4.00 -17.22 0.45
N SER A 163 3.79 -16.43 -0.61
CA SER A 163 2.53 -15.75 -0.87
C SER A 163 1.38 -16.70 -1.22
N TRP A 164 1.71 -17.89 -1.73
CA TRP A 164 0.74 -18.88 -2.19
C TRP A 164 -0.27 -19.29 -1.12
N ARG A 165 0.18 -19.38 0.14
CA ARG A 165 -0.64 -19.75 1.30
C ARG A 165 -1.30 -18.56 2.03
N GLY A 166 -1.24 -17.36 1.46
CA GLY A 166 -1.94 -16.18 1.98
C GLY A 166 -1.60 -15.80 3.42
N MET A 167 -2.58 -15.35 4.18
CA MET A 167 -2.44 -14.80 5.53
C MET A 167 -1.72 -15.72 6.52
N HIS A 168 -1.92 -17.03 6.42
CA HIS A 168 -1.29 -17.98 7.33
C HIS A 168 0.24 -17.98 7.16
N SER A 169 0.71 -18.09 5.92
CA SER A 169 2.13 -18.03 5.60
C SER A 169 2.76 -16.68 6.00
N MET A 170 2.04 -15.58 5.75
CA MET A 170 2.49 -14.25 6.15
C MET A 170 2.69 -14.15 7.67
N ASN A 171 1.76 -14.66 8.47
CA ASN A 171 1.89 -14.67 9.93
C ASN A 171 3.12 -15.48 10.40
N ILE A 172 3.34 -16.67 9.82
CA ILE A 172 4.52 -17.50 10.13
C ILE A 172 5.80 -16.74 9.76
N LEU A 173 5.86 -16.19 8.55
CA LEU A 173 7.03 -15.49 8.04
C LEU A 173 7.37 -14.27 8.91
N GLN A 174 6.36 -13.50 9.36
CA GLN A 174 6.58 -12.37 10.26
C GLN A 174 7.04 -12.81 11.66
N ARG A 175 6.50 -13.91 12.19
CA ARG A 175 6.88 -14.43 13.52
C ARG A 175 8.36 -14.77 13.61
N PHE A 176 8.93 -15.40 12.60
CA PHE A 176 10.35 -15.74 12.55
C PHE A 176 11.21 -14.63 11.96
N GLY A 177 10.73 -13.95 10.94
CA GLY A 177 11.46 -12.90 10.25
C GLY A 177 11.68 -11.64 11.09
N MET A 178 10.74 -11.28 11.99
CA MET A 178 10.90 -10.08 12.82
C MET A 178 12.06 -10.18 13.82
N PRO A 179 12.25 -11.26 14.60
CA PRO A 179 13.44 -11.41 15.43
C PRO A 179 14.75 -11.41 14.62
N ILE A 180 14.79 -12.08 13.47
CA ILE A 180 15.95 -12.09 12.58
C ILE A 180 16.26 -10.68 12.09
N PHE A 181 15.23 -9.93 11.66
CA PHE A 181 15.38 -8.52 11.28
C PHE A 181 16.03 -7.71 12.39
N LEU A 182 15.54 -7.79 13.62
CA LEU A 182 16.06 -7.01 14.75
C LEU A 182 17.52 -7.36 15.06
N ILE A 183 17.89 -8.64 15.00
CA ILE A 183 19.27 -9.09 15.24
C ILE A 183 20.20 -8.55 14.14
N LEU A 184 19.85 -8.79 12.87
CA LEU A 184 20.69 -8.35 11.73
C LEU A 184 20.76 -6.83 11.65
N PHE A 185 19.67 -6.13 11.96
CA PHE A 185 19.67 -4.68 12.05
C PHE A 185 20.62 -4.16 13.14
N ALA A 186 20.59 -4.77 14.35
CA ALA A 186 21.51 -4.41 15.42
C ALA A 186 22.96 -4.67 15.04
N VAL A 187 23.26 -5.80 14.38
CA VAL A 187 24.59 -6.10 13.85
C VAL A 187 25.03 -5.05 12.80
N GLY A 188 24.14 -4.67 11.89
CA GLY A 188 24.42 -3.63 10.88
C GLY A 188 24.72 -2.28 11.50
N MET A 189 23.94 -1.87 12.50
CA MET A 189 24.18 -0.63 13.23
C MET A 189 25.50 -0.65 14.00
N TYR A 190 25.88 -1.78 14.58
CA TYR A 190 27.18 -1.96 15.21
C TYR A 190 28.34 -1.86 14.20
N MET A 191 28.23 -2.54 13.05
CA MET A 191 29.24 -2.50 11.99
C MET A 191 29.37 -1.08 11.42
N LEU A 192 28.27 -0.37 11.21
CA LEU A 192 28.28 1.02 10.79
C LEU A 192 29.01 1.91 11.81
N ALA A 193 28.67 1.79 13.09
CA ALA A 193 29.26 2.60 14.16
C ALA A 193 30.76 2.31 14.40
N SER A 194 31.24 1.10 14.09
CA SER A 194 32.63 0.72 14.24
C SER A 194 33.51 1.01 13.00
N GLY A 195 32.89 1.12 11.81
CA GLY A 195 33.60 1.27 10.54
C GLY A 195 33.49 2.64 9.88
N TYR A 196 32.55 3.48 10.32
CA TYR A 196 32.23 4.75 9.65
C TYR A 196 32.10 5.90 10.64
N VAL A 197 32.43 7.12 10.19
CA VAL A 197 32.14 8.35 10.93
C VAL A 197 30.65 8.67 10.75
N LEU A 198 29.91 8.53 11.82
CA LEU A 198 28.45 8.72 11.81
C LEU A 198 28.09 10.20 11.64
N VAL A 199 27.07 10.46 10.79
CA VAL A 199 26.56 11.81 10.54
C VAL A 199 25.28 12.00 11.38
N GLY A 200 25.35 12.88 12.36
CA GLY A 200 24.26 13.12 13.30
C GLY A 200 23.26 14.21 12.85
N PRO A 201 22.16 14.39 13.59
CA PRO A 201 21.10 15.35 13.23
C PRO A 201 21.58 16.79 13.05
N GLY A 202 22.66 17.20 13.66
CA GLY A 202 23.24 18.53 13.49
C GLY A 202 23.90 18.77 12.12
N GLU A 203 24.13 17.70 11.36
CA GLU A 203 24.72 17.74 10.02
C GLU A 203 23.72 17.32 8.92
N TRP A 204 22.45 17.05 9.26
CA TRP A 204 21.42 16.67 8.29
C TRP A 204 20.82 17.90 7.64
N GLU A 205 21.56 18.51 6.74
CA GLU A 205 21.15 19.68 6.01
C GLU A 205 20.45 19.31 4.69
N ALA A 206 19.48 20.12 4.28
CA ALA A 206 18.81 19.92 2.99
C ALA A 206 19.80 20.05 1.84
N THR A 207 19.83 19.09 0.93
CA THR A 207 20.70 19.12 -0.26
C THR A 207 20.25 20.27 -1.16
N GLY A 208 21.05 21.31 -1.29
CA GLY A 208 20.69 22.56 -1.99
C GLY A 208 20.00 23.61 -1.12
N GLY A 209 19.93 23.42 0.20
CA GLY A 209 19.32 24.31 1.18
C GLY A 209 17.80 24.14 1.31
N PHE A 210 17.25 24.57 2.45
CA PHE A 210 15.83 24.51 2.71
C PHE A 210 15.06 25.54 1.89
N THR A 211 13.99 25.07 1.19
CA THR A 211 13.06 25.93 0.45
C THR A 211 11.62 25.52 0.73
N ALA A 212 10.66 26.46 0.57
CA ALA A 212 9.23 26.14 0.66
C ALA A 212 8.81 25.10 -0.40
N THR A 213 9.40 25.14 -1.58
CA THR A 213 9.17 24.15 -2.64
C THR A 213 9.60 22.76 -2.20
N ALA A 214 10.79 22.61 -1.63
CA ALA A 214 11.28 21.34 -1.10
C ALA A 214 10.36 20.78 0.01
N LEU A 215 9.84 21.65 0.87
CA LEU A 215 8.88 21.25 1.89
C LEU A 215 7.56 20.73 1.27
N TRP A 216 7.03 21.40 0.25
CA TRP A 216 5.83 20.93 -0.44
C TRP A 216 6.07 19.63 -1.23
N GLN A 217 7.27 19.43 -1.81
CA GLN A 217 7.67 18.15 -2.41
C GLN A 217 7.70 17.03 -1.35
N ALA A 218 8.28 17.31 -0.17
CA ALA A 218 8.27 16.36 0.95
C ALA A 218 6.84 16.03 1.43
N PHE A 219 5.94 17.02 1.51
CA PHE A 219 4.52 16.78 1.77
C PHE A 219 3.86 15.94 0.68
N SER A 220 4.21 16.12 -0.59
CA SER A 220 3.68 15.33 -1.71
C SER A 220 4.07 13.85 -1.58
N LEU A 221 5.33 13.56 -1.27
CA LEU A 221 5.81 12.20 -0.99
C LEU A 221 5.06 11.58 0.19
N ALA A 222 4.92 12.34 1.28
CA ALA A 222 4.18 11.91 2.47
C ALA A 222 2.70 11.64 2.17
N ASN A 223 2.05 12.50 1.36
CA ASN A 223 0.63 12.39 0.99
C ASN A 223 0.33 11.14 0.15
N GLY A 224 1.26 10.72 -0.70
CA GLY A 224 1.16 9.43 -1.40
C GLY A 224 1.05 8.25 -0.43
N GLN A 225 1.69 8.34 0.73
CA GLN A 225 1.68 7.28 1.75
C GLN A 225 0.44 7.34 2.66
N VAL A 226 -0.18 8.49 2.87
CA VAL A 226 -1.40 8.63 3.69
C VAL A 226 -2.48 7.66 3.25
N VAL A 227 -2.72 7.56 1.95
CA VAL A 227 -3.79 6.70 1.41
C VAL A 227 -3.29 5.30 1.06
N PHE A 228 -2.00 5.15 0.72
CA PHE A 228 -1.43 3.81 0.55
C PHE A 228 -1.63 2.94 1.80
N GLN A 229 -1.51 3.51 3.00
CA GLN A 229 -1.80 2.81 4.25
C GLN A 229 -3.28 2.36 4.34
N ALA A 230 -4.22 3.06 3.71
CA ALA A 230 -5.62 2.62 3.66
C ALA A 230 -5.81 1.35 2.81
N LEU A 231 -4.98 1.13 1.77
CA LEU A 231 -5.00 -0.10 0.97
C LEU A 231 -4.63 -1.29 1.87
N ILE A 232 -3.51 -1.19 2.58
CA ILE A 232 -3.02 -2.19 3.54
C ILE A 232 -4.05 -2.40 4.66
N ALA A 233 -4.51 -1.29 5.26
CA ALA A 233 -5.49 -1.31 6.35
C ALA A 233 -6.78 -2.06 5.99
N THR A 234 -7.23 -1.99 4.74
CA THR A 234 -8.45 -2.67 4.30
C THR A 234 -8.23 -4.17 4.15
N ASP A 235 -7.17 -4.58 3.46
CA ASP A 235 -6.94 -5.99 3.14
C ASP A 235 -6.67 -6.85 4.38
N TYR A 236 -5.99 -6.29 5.38
CA TYR A 236 -5.74 -6.99 6.64
C TYR A 236 -6.83 -6.68 7.68
N GLY A 237 -7.42 -5.49 7.63
CA GLY A 237 -8.51 -5.06 8.50
C GLY A 237 -9.77 -5.92 8.42
N ARG A 238 -10.07 -6.49 7.25
CA ARG A 238 -11.21 -7.42 7.08
C ARG A 238 -11.10 -8.70 7.93
N PHE A 239 -9.89 -9.06 8.34
CA PHE A 239 -9.64 -10.16 9.27
C PHE A 239 -9.69 -9.74 10.74
N VAL A 240 -9.81 -8.46 11.06
CA VAL A 240 -10.00 -7.98 12.43
C VAL A 240 -11.43 -8.32 12.90
N LYS A 241 -11.59 -8.70 14.16
CA LYS A 241 -12.91 -8.98 14.74
C LYS A 241 -13.84 -7.77 14.64
N LYS A 242 -15.12 -8.01 14.31
CA LYS A 242 -16.17 -6.98 14.20
C LYS A 242 -16.32 -6.11 15.45
N SER A 243 -16.01 -6.65 16.63
CA SER A 243 -16.09 -5.95 17.92
C SER A 243 -15.01 -4.87 18.13
N VAL A 244 -14.05 -4.70 17.19
CA VAL A 244 -13.04 -3.65 17.30
C VAL A 244 -13.71 -2.27 17.23
N SER A 245 -13.29 -1.34 18.10
CA SER A 245 -13.76 0.05 18.07
C SER A 245 -12.93 0.90 17.09
N TYR A 246 -13.39 2.13 16.79
CA TYR A 246 -12.58 3.12 16.06
C TYR A 246 -11.24 3.42 16.75
N VAL A 247 -11.24 3.52 18.08
CA VAL A 247 -10.02 3.67 18.87
C VAL A 247 -9.11 2.44 18.72
N GLY A 248 -9.70 1.25 18.63
CA GLY A 248 -8.95 0.01 18.42
C GLY A 248 -8.28 -0.08 17.05
N THR A 249 -8.94 0.39 15.98
CA THR A 249 -8.35 0.45 14.63
C THR A 249 -7.32 1.58 14.53
N ALA A 250 -7.59 2.74 15.15
CA ALA A 250 -6.63 3.84 15.23
C ALA A 250 -5.36 3.43 15.99
N GLY A 251 -5.50 2.68 17.09
CA GLY A 251 -4.35 2.15 17.84
C GLY A 251 -3.51 1.17 17.04
N LEU A 252 -4.11 0.34 16.17
CA LEU A 252 -3.37 -0.55 15.26
C LEU A 252 -2.57 0.26 14.23
N MET A 253 -3.22 1.22 13.56
CA MET A 253 -2.58 2.07 12.56
C MET A 253 -1.48 2.94 13.16
N LEU A 254 -1.75 3.57 14.31
CA LEU A 254 -0.75 4.41 14.97
C LEU A 254 0.47 3.61 15.43
N ALA A 255 0.27 2.40 15.98
CA ALA A 255 1.36 1.53 16.40
C ALA A 255 2.25 1.13 15.21
N GLU A 256 1.66 0.78 14.07
CA GLU A 256 2.39 0.49 12.84
C GLU A 256 3.17 1.72 12.36
N LEU A 257 2.50 2.87 12.25
CA LEU A 257 3.08 4.10 11.72
C LEU A 257 4.21 4.66 12.59
N LEU A 258 4.10 4.58 13.92
CA LEU A 258 5.19 4.99 14.82
C LEU A 258 6.43 4.11 14.63
N MET A 259 6.27 2.81 14.39
CA MET A 259 7.40 1.94 14.02
C MET A 259 8.00 2.35 12.67
N ILE A 260 7.16 2.70 11.68
CA ILE A 260 7.60 3.21 10.37
C ILE A 260 8.41 4.51 10.52
N VAL A 261 7.99 5.44 11.39
CA VAL A 261 8.73 6.68 11.65
C VAL A 261 10.15 6.40 12.14
N VAL A 262 10.31 5.43 13.04
CA VAL A 262 11.64 5.01 13.50
C VAL A 262 12.49 4.56 12.31
N VAL A 263 11.93 3.71 11.43
CA VAL A 263 12.64 3.24 10.23
C VAL A 263 12.97 4.40 9.28
N MET A 264 12.08 5.38 9.10
CA MET A 264 12.35 6.56 8.28
C MET A 264 13.47 7.44 8.85
N ILE A 265 13.49 7.67 10.16
CA ILE A 265 14.58 8.42 10.83
C ILE A 265 15.91 7.68 10.65
N LEU A 266 15.90 6.36 10.78
CA LEU A 266 17.08 5.54 10.51
C LEU A 266 17.51 5.63 9.03
N GLY A 267 16.57 5.73 8.10
CA GLY A 267 16.84 5.98 6.69
C GLY A 267 17.53 7.33 6.44
N VAL A 268 17.10 8.39 7.13
CA VAL A 268 17.81 9.69 7.10
C VAL A 268 19.23 9.55 7.61
N PHE A 269 19.40 8.94 8.78
CA PHE A 269 20.70 8.73 9.41
C PHE A 269 21.66 7.93 8.52
N LEU A 270 21.19 6.81 7.99
CA LEU A 270 21.99 5.95 7.10
C LEU A 270 22.31 6.68 5.79
N GLY A 271 21.32 7.35 5.19
CA GLY A 271 21.49 8.08 3.94
C GLY A 271 22.57 9.16 4.04
N PHE A 272 22.54 10.03 5.05
CA PHE A 272 23.56 11.07 5.24
C PHE A 272 24.93 10.49 5.59
N THR A 273 24.99 9.42 6.39
CA THR A 273 26.23 8.74 6.71
C THR A 273 26.86 8.13 5.45
N MET A 274 26.06 7.46 4.62
CA MET A 274 26.54 6.83 3.39
C MET A 274 26.92 7.87 2.32
N LEU A 275 26.18 8.97 2.18
CA LEU A 275 26.55 10.06 1.26
C LEU A 275 27.94 10.62 1.56
N ARG A 276 28.31 10.71 2.85
CA ARG A 276 29.63 11.17 3.28
C ARG A 276 30.75 10.16 2.96
N HIS A 277 30.45 8.87 3.02
CA HIS A 277 31.45 7.80 2.94
C HIS A 277 31.29 6.90 1.70
N PHE A 278 30.56 7.36 0.69
CA PHE A 278 30.33 6.56 -0.50
C PHE A 278 31.63 6.10 -1.14
N THR A 279 31.76 4.80 -1.31
CA THR A 279 32.88 4.13 -1.97
C THR A 279 32.41 3.03 -2.93
N GLY A 280 31.10 2.95 -3.20
CA GLY A 280 30.49 1.95 -4.07
C GLY A 280 31.02 2.03 -5.51
N THR A 281 31.05 0.88 -6.19
CA THR A 281 31.63 0.75 -7.53
C THR A 281 30.59 0.69 -8.63
N THR A 282 29.33 0.37 -8.28
CA THR A 282 28.27 0.05 -9.24
C THR A 282 27.15 1.09 -9.31
N ALA A 283 27.16 2.12 -8.44
CA ALA A 283 26.12 3.13 -8.33
C ALA A 283 26.69 4.53 -8.06
N THR A 284 25.88 5.57 -8.32
CA THR A 284 26.21 6.95 -7.94
C THR A 284 26.14 7.16 -6.43
N PRO A 285 26.83 8.18 -5.85
CA PRO A 285 26.74 8.49 -4.43
C PRO A 285 25.31 8.71 -3.94
N GLU A 286 24.50 9.42 -4.72
CA GLU A 286 23.11 9.73 -4.39
C GLU A 286 22.23 8.46 -4.37
N LEU A 287 22.40 7.57 -5.35
CA LEU A 287 21.69 6.30 -5.40
C LEU A 287 22.08 5.42 -4.22
N SER A 288 23.38 5.29 -3.92
CA SER A 288 23.86 4.49 -2.81
C SER A 288 23.36 5.01 -1.46
N ALA A 289 23.20 6.32 -1.31
CA ALA A 289 22.69 6.95 -0.10
C ALA A 289 21.17 6.77 0.06
N THR A 290 20.41 6.50 -1.01
CA THR A 290 18.96 6.31 -0.98
C THR A 290 18.51 4.88 -1.21
N ASP A 291 19.42 3.98 -1.60
CA ASP A 291 19.13 2.57 -1.84
C ASP A 291 19.60 1.70 -0.66
N PRO A 292 18.67 1.19 0.16
CA PRO A 292 19.02 0.34 1.31
C PRO A 292 19.73 -0.97 0.94
N GLY A 293 19.47 -1.51 -0.24
CA GLY A 293 20.17 -2.70 -0.71
C GLY A 293 21.66 -2.47 -0.87
N LEU A 294 22.02 -1.33 -1.48
CA LEU A 294 23.41 -0.94 -1.67
C LEU A 294 24.10 -0.62 -0.35
N TYR A 295 23.56 0.27 0.48
CA TYR A 295 24.26 0.66 1.69
C TYR A 295 24.38 -0.46 2.72
N PHE A 296 23.41 -1.36 2.86
CA PHE A 296 23.58 -2.53 3.73
C PHE A 296 24.55 -3.54 3.15
N ALA A 297 24.62 -3.72 1.83
CA ALA A 297 25.63 -4.55 1.20
C ALA A 297 27.05 -3.98 1.40
N ILE A 298 27.22 -2.66 1.25
CA ILE A 298 28.51 -1.97 1.47
C ILE A 298 28.96 -2.09 2.93
N VAL A 299 28.06 -1.83 3.90
CA VAL A 299 28.39 -1.84 5.34
C VAL A 299 28.59 -3.25 5.88
N MET A 300 27.78 -4.20 5.48
CA MET A 300 27.68 -5.54 6.12
C MET A 300 28.12 -6.69 5.19
N GLY A 301 28.42 -6.42 3.92
CA GLY A 301 28.73 -7.47 2.94
C GLY A 301 27.60 -8.49 2.81
N LEU A 302 27.95 -9.78 2.88
CA LEU A 302 26.96 -10.88 2.78
C LEU A 302 25.86 -10.80 3.85
N LEU A 303 26.15 -10.36 5.07
CA LEU A 303 25.12 -10.21 6.11
C LEU A 303 24.11 -9.13 5.75
N GLY A 304 24.51 -8.05 5.06
CA GLY A 304 23.64 -7.00 4.55
C GLY A 304 22.69 -7.52 3.48
N VAL A 305 23.19 -8.36 2.58
CA VAL A 305 22.35 -9.01 1.56
C VAL A 305 21.37 -9.99 2.19
N ILE A 306 21.79 -10.80 3.17
CA ILE A 306 20.87 -11.68 3.92
C ILE A 306 19.81 -10.85 4.62
N PHE A 307 20.19 -9.72 5.21
CA PHE A 307 19.26 -8.79 5.84
C PHE A 307 18.24 -8.24 4.83
N ALA A 308 18.68 -7.80 3.65
CA ALA A 308 17.80 -7.35 2.58
C ALA A 308 16.85 -8.46 2.12
N VAL A 309 17.32 -9.68 1.89
CA VAL A 309 16.47 -10.82 1.51
C VAL A 309 15.41 -11.11 2.57
N VAL A 310 15.79 -11.18 3.85
CA VAL A 310 14.85 -11.46 4.95
C VAL A 310 13.77 -10.38 5.04
N THR A 311 14.14 -9.11 4.90
CA THR A 311 13.18 -8.00 4.99
C THR A 311 12.28 -7.94 3.76
N GLN A 312 12.86 -8.02 2.57
CA GLN A 312 12.15 -7.75 1.32
C GLN A 312 11.29 -8.90 0.85
N VAL A 313 11.64 -10.16 1.13
CA VAL A 313 10.73 -11.28 0.92
C VAL A 313 9.47 -11.12 1.77
N ARG A 314 9.58 -10.64 2.99
CA ARG A 314 8.44 -10.44 3.92
C ARG A 314 7.43 -9.42 3.39
N ILE A 315 7.90 -8.29 2.84
CA ILE A 315 7.01 -7.29 2.24
C ILE A 315 6.52 -7.71 0.85
N ASN A 316 7.34 -8.34 0.04
CA ASN A 316 6.94 -8.78 -1.30
C ASN A 316 5.89 -9.89 -1.29
N VAL A 317 5.86 -10.71 -0.24
CA VAL A 317 4.73 -11.61 0.01
C VAL A 317 3.42 -10.83 0.16
N MET A 318 3.43 -9.68 0.87
CA MET A 318 2.27 -8.81 1.04
C MET A 318 1.88 -8.13 -0.29
N ASN A 319 2.86 -7.65 -1.06
CA ASN A 319 2.63 -7.01 -2.36
C ASN A 319 1.95 -7.95 -3.36
N LEU A 320 2.47 -9.19 -3.50
CA LEU A 320 1.86 -10.20 -4.36
C LEU A 320 0.45 -10.61 -3.88
N TYR A 321 0.25 -10.72 -2.56
CA TYR A 321 -1.04 -11.04 -1.98
C TYR A 321 -2.10 -9.99 -2.34
N SER A 322 -1.87 -8.73 -2.01
CA SER A 322 -2.83 -7.65 -2.21
C SER A 322 -3.03 -7.33 -3.69
N GLY A 323 -1.95 -7.30 -4.49
CA GLY A 323 -2.04 -7.10 -5.93
C GLY A 323 -2.86 -8.19 -6.62
N SER A 324 -2.71 -9.46 -6.21
CA SER A 324 -3.50 -10.56 -6.76
C SER A 324 -4.99 -10.49 -6.41
N LEU A 325 -5.36 -9.98 -5.23
CA LEU A 325 -6.76 -9.72 -4.87
C LEU A 325 -7.40 -8.69 -5.80
N ALA A 326 -6.65 -7.64 -6.12
CA ALA A 326 -7.10 -6.59 -7.03
C ALA A 326 -7.34 -7.13 -8.45
N LEU A 327 -6.39 -7.90 -8.99
CA LEU A 327 -6.55 -8.50 -10.33
C LEU A 327 -7.67 -9.54 -10.37
N SER A 328 -7.82 -10.35 -9.32
CA SER A 328 -8.97 -11.27 -9.20
C SER A 328 -10.30 -10.54 -9.31
N ASN A 329 -10.46 -9.39 -8.62
CA ASN A 329 -11.67 -8.60 -8.72
C ASN A 329 -11.85 -7.99 -10.12
N ALA A 330 -10.80 -7.44 -10.72
CA ALA A 330 -10.87 -6.85 -12.05
C ALA A 330 -11.31 -7.86 -13.11
N TRP A 331 -10.83 -9.10 -13.02
CA TRP A 331 -11.22 -10.19 -13.91
C TRP A 331 -12.64 -10.69 -13.63
N ASP A 332 -12.97 -10.88 -12.36
CA ASP A 332 -14.23 -11.48 -11.88
C ASP A 332 -15.49 -10.77 -12.42
N VAL A 333 -15.39 -9.44 -12.61
CA VAL A 333 -16.50 -8.62 -13.12
C VAL A 333 -16.63 -8.61 -14.64
N HIS A 334 -15.65 -9.14 -15.39
CA HIS A 334 -15.67 -9.14 -16.85
C HIS A 334 -15.78 -10.56 -17.44
N SER A 335 -15.50 -11.59 -16.66
CA SER A 335 -15.43 -12.97 -17.12
C SER A 335 -16.28 -13.89 -16.26
N PRO A 336 -17.10 -14.77 -16.86
CA PRO A 336 -17.80 -15.82 -16.12
C PRO A 336 -16.83 -16.90 -15.60
N ARG A 337 -15.62 -17.00 -16.17
CA ARG A 337 -14.61 -17.95 -15.73
C ARG A 337 -13.83 -17.36 -14.57
N LYS A 338 -13.92 -18.00 -13.41
CA LYS A 338 -13.15 -17.64 -12.24
C LYS A 338 -11.71 -18.13 -12.39
N VAL A 339 -10.76 -17.24 -12.14
CA VAL A 339 -9.33 -17.54 -12.14
C VAL A 339 -8.84 -17.41 -10.70
N GLY A 340 -8.28 -18.47 -10.16
CA GLY A 340 -7.77 -18.49 -8.80
C GLY A 340 -6.70 -17.41 -8.57
N ARG A 341 -6.68 -16.83 -7.38
CA ARG A 341 -5.77 -15.74 -6.98
C ARG A 341 -4.30 -16.07 -7.24
N GLN A 342 -3.91 -17.34 -7.09
CA GLN A 342 -2.54 -17.81 -7.31
C GLN A 342 -2.03 -17.53 -8.72
N TRP A 343 -2.87 -17.60 -9.74
CA TRP A 343 -2.48 -17.32 -11.12
C TRP A 343 -2.22 -15.83 -11.35
N TRP A 344 -2.95 -15.00 -10.64
CA TRP A 344 -2.71 -13.55 -10.64
C TRP A 344 -1.40 -13.18 -9.95
N MET A 345 -0.98 -13.92 -8.92
CA MET A 345 0.36 -13.75 -8.33
C MET A 345 1.47 -14.08 -9.34
N VAL A 346 1.29 -15.17 -10.13
CA VAL A 346 2.23 -15.50 -11.21
C VAL A 346 2.27 -14.40 -12.26
N ALA A 347 1.11 -13.88 -12.68
CA ALA A 347 1.04 -12.76 -13.62
C ALA A 347 1.78 -11.51 -13.10
N LEU A 348 1.57 -11.14 -11.84
CA LEU A 348 2.27 -10.02 -11.19
C LEU A 348 3.78 -10.23 -11.16
N LEU A 349 4.23 -11.45 -10.84
CA LEU A 349 5.65 -11.80 -10.87
C LEU A 349 6.24 -11.62 -12.27
N VAL A 350 5.57 -12.14 -13.30
CA VAL A 350 6.02 -12.02 -14.69
C VAL A 350 6.12 -10.55 -15.10
N VAL A 351 5.09 -9.75 -14.80
CA VAL A 351 5.11 -8.30 -15.06
C VAL A 351 6.27 -7.63 -14.32
N GLY A 352 6.49 -8.00 -13.04
CA GLY A 352 7.59 -7.48 -12.25
C GLY A 352 8.96 -7.75 -12.87
N VAL A 353 9.20 -9.00 -13.31
CA VAL A 353 10.47 -9.39 -13.97
C VAL A 353 10.66 -8.63 -15.29
N LEU A 354 9.60 -8.47 -16.09
CA LEU A 354 9.68 -7.74 -17.37
C LEU A 354 9.90 -6.23 -17.16
N CYS A 355 9.40 -5.66 -16.07
CA CYS A 355 9.55 -4.23 -15.76
C CYS A 355 10.81 -3.92 -14.94
N TYR A 356 11.49 -4.92 -14.35
CA TYR A 356 12.69 -4.69 -13.54
C TYR A 356 13.77 -3.86 -14.26
N PRO A 357 14.09 -4.10 -15.57
CA PRO A 357 15.15 -3.35 -16.27
C PRO A 357 14.85 -1.85 -16.44
N VAL A 358 13.63 -1.39 -16.14
CA VAL A 358 13.26 0.04 -16.19
C VAL A 358 13.92 0.84 -15.06
N ASN A 359 14.52 0.17 -14.07
CA ASN A 359 15.14 0.78 -12.88
C ASN A 359 14.18 1.75 -12.16
N ILE A 360 13.11 1.17 -11.61
CA ILE A 360 11.94 1.91 -11.12
C ILE A 360 12.25 2.81 -9.91
N LEU A 361 13.36 2.56 -9.18
CA LEU A 361 13.76 3.33 -8.01
C LEU A 361 14.00 4.81 -8.35
N GLN A 362 14.54 5.10 -9.52
CA GLN A 362 14.80 6.47 -9.98
C GLN A 362 13.51 7.27 -10.32
N TYR A 363 12.37 6.60 -10.41
CA TYR A 363 11.07 7.23 -10.73
C TYR A 363 10.09 7.24 -9.56
N THR A 364 10.58 7.01 -8.34
CA THR A 364 9.74 6.92 -7.14
C THR A 364 8.88 8.16 -6.92
N ASP A 365 9.43 9.35 -7.07
CA ASP A 365 8.71 10.63 -6.93
C ASP A 365 7.56 10.76 -7.93
N LYS A 366 7.82 10.46 -9.20
CA LYS A 366 6.81 10.49 -10.27
C LYS A 366 5.72 9.45 -10.06
N PHE A 367 6.14 8.24 -9.66
CA PHE A 367 5.18 7.19 -9.35
C PHE A 367 4.27 7.59 -8.18
N LEU A 368 4.84 8.04 -7.07
CA LEU A 368 4.06 8.47 -5.90
C LEU A 368 3.15 9.65 -6.20
N ALA A 369 3.56 10.57 -7.07
CA ALA A 369 2.70 11.66 -7.53
C ALA A 369 1.49 11.12 -8.31
N VAL A 370 1.69 10.28 -9.31
CA VAL A 370 0.62 9.74 -10.17
C VAL A 370 -0.32 8.82 -9.38
N THR A 371 0.26 7.86 -8.64
CA THR A 371 -0.56 6.92 -7.85
C THR A 371 -1.24 7.60 -6.69
N GLY A 372 -0.61 8.61 -6.08
CA GLY A 372 -1.21 9.45 -5.06
C GLY A 372 -2.47 10.18 -5.57
N ILE A 373 -2.45 10.72 -6.79
CA ILE A 373 -3.64 11.32 -7.42
C ILE A 373 -4.77 10.30 -7.51
N MET A 374 -4.49 9.12 -8.04
CA MET A 374 -5.51 8.09 -8.29
C MET A 374 -6.05 7.47 -6.99
N THR A 375 -5.16 7.07 -6.08
CA THR A 375 -5.53 6.41 -4.83
C THR A 375 -6.21 7.37 -3.85
N ASN A 376 -5.73 8.61 -3.74
CA ASN A 376 -6.36 9.60 -2.87
C ASN A 376 -7.79 9.91 -3.33
N THR A 377 -7.99 10.19 -4.63
CA THR A 377 -9.34 10.42 -5.17
C THR A 377 -10.26 9.24 -4.85
N TRP A 378 -9.81 8.03 -5.14
CA TRP A 378 -10.59 6.81 -4.94
C TRP A 378 -11.00 6.61 -3.48
N ILE A 379 -10.04 6.55 -2.56
CA ILE A 379 -10.31 6.26 -1.15
C ILE A 379 -11.16 7.35 -0.48
N PHE A 380 -10.93 8.61 -0.81
CA PHE A 380 -11.75 9.70 -0.26
C PHE A 380 -13.18 9.68 -0.79
N ILE A 381 -13.43 9.19 -2.02
CA ILE A 381 -14.79 8.90 -2.50
C ILE A 381 -15.43 7.77 -1.67
N LEU A 382 -14.72 6.67 -1.38
CA LEU A 382 -15.25 5.59 -0.53
C LEU A 382 -15.61 6.08 0.87
N LEU A 383 -14.76 6.90 1.48
CA LEU A 383 -15.03 7.48 2.80
C LEU A 383 -16.23 8.44 2.76
N ALA A 384 -16.33 9.28 1.72
CA ALA A 384 -17.45 10.17 1.53
C ALA A 384 -18.77 9.39 1.29
N ASP A 385 -18.73 8.32 0.50
CA ASP A 385 -19.88 7.43 0.35
C ASP A 385 -20.34 6.90 1.71
N TYR A 386 -19.43 6.26 2.45
CA TYR A 386 -19.81 5.60 3.69
C TYR A 386 -20.24 6.57 4.79
N PHE A 387 -19.45 7.62 5.05
CA PHE A 387 -19.70 8.53 6.17
C PHE A 387 -20.71 9.63 5.86
N VAL A 388 -20.69 10.17 4.63
CA VAL A 388 -21.58 11.28 4.26
C VAL A 388 -22.84 10.75 3.60
N CYS A 389 -22.74 10.07 2.45
CA CYS A 389 -23.91 9.67 1.69
C CYS A 389 -24.78 8.64 2.43
N ARG A 390 -24.18 7.62 3.06
CA ARG A 390 -24.95 6.57 3.77
C ARG A 390 -25.24 6.94 5.20
N ARG A 391 -24.23 7.41 5.95
CA ARG A 391 -24.38 7.58 7.39
C ARG A 391 -25.04 8.90 7.78
N LEU A 392 -24.68 10.01 7.12
CA LEU A 392 -25.21 11.33 7.41
C LEU A 392 -26.50 11.61 6.64
N LEU A 393 -26.52 11.33 5.33
CA LEU A 393 -27.62 11.67 4.44
C LEU A 393 -28.65 10.52 4.25
N GLY A 394 -28.34 9.29 4.67
CA GLY A 394 -29.25 8.14 4.58
C GLY A 394 -29.61 7.72 3.17
N LEU A 395 -28.78 8.00 2.16
CA LEU A 395 -29.06 7.74 0.74
C LEU A 395 -28.94 6.26 0.36
N ALA A 396 -28.34 5.42 1.21
CA ALA A 396 -28.27 3.96 1.05
C ALA A 396 -28.05 3.27 2.41
N PRO A 397 -28.28 1.94 2.53
CA PRO A 397 -28.04 1.19 3.76
C PRO A 397 -26.62 1.35 4.28
N ARG A 398 -26.50 1.50 5.61
CA ARG A 398 -25.22 1.69 6.32
C ARG A 398 -24.40 0.43 6.41
N ASP A 399 -25.07 -0.66 6.78
CA ASP A 399 -24.46 -1.94 7.13
C ASP A 399 -24.79 -2.97 6.05
N ASN A 400 -24.02 -4.05 5.99
CA ASN A 400 -24.17 -5.09 4.99
C ASN A 400 -24.04 -4.55 3.55
N ILE A 401 -22.96 -3.82 3.30
CA ILE A 401 -22.66 -3.27 1.99
C ILE A 401 -22.77 -4.37 0.93
N GLU A 402 -23.70 -4.19 -0.01
CA GLU A 402 -23.89 -5.15 -1.09
C GLU A 402 -22.74 -5.05 -2.10
N PHE A 403 -22.22 -6.18 -2.55
CA PHE A 403 -21.10 -6.28 -3.47
C PHE A 403 -21.31 -7.31 -4.57
N ARG A 404 -22.38 -8.10 -4.49
CA ARG A 404 -22.66 -9.20 -5.40
C ARG A 404 -23.14 -8.67 -6.76
N GLU A 405 -22.65 -9.31 -7.81
CA GLU A 405 -23.09 -9.01 -9.18
C GLU A 405 -24.62 -9.21 -9.30
N GLY A 406 -25.26 -8.35 -10.08
CA GLY A 406 -26.71 -8.35 -10.25
C GLY A 406 -27.50 -7.69 -9.11
N ARG A 407 -26.90 -7.51 -7.93
CA ARG A 407 -27.53 -6.79 -6.80
C ARG A 407 -26.98 -5.38 -6.61
N VAL A 408 -25.85 -5.08 -7.25
CA VAL A 408 -25.27 -3.75 -7.33
C VAL A 408 -25.28 -3.33 -8.80
N ARG A 409 -25.45 -2.05 -9.07
CA ARG A 409 -25.38 -1.51 -10.43
C ARG A 409 -23.99 -1.77 -11.04
N ASN A 410 -23.92 -2.03 -12.35
CA ASN A 410 -22.65 -2.26 -13.03
C ASN A 410 -21.72 -1.03 -12.97
N TRP A 411 -22.27 0.15 -13.22
CA TRP A 411 -21.55 1.42 -13.17
C TRP A 411 -22.33 2.40 -12.30
N ASN A 412 -21.68 3.00 -11.32
CA ASN A 412 -22.19 4.16 -10.62
C ASN A 412 -21.57 5.42 -11.22
N PRO A 413 -22.33 6.20 -12.00
CA PRO A 413 -21.79 7.36 -12.70
C PRO A 413 -21.26 8.44 -11.74
N CYS A 414 -21.83 8.56 -10.52
CA CYS A 414 -21.36 9.56 -9.55
C CYS A 414 -19.91 9.32 -9.15
N GLY A 415 -19.52 8.08 -8.83
CA GLY A 415 -18.16 7.72 -8.47
C GLY A 415 -17.19 7.79 -9.65
N ILE A 416 -17.63 7.31 -10.83
CA ILE A 416 -16.80 7.33 -12.04
C ILE A 416 -16.48 8.76 -12.48
N VAL A 417 -17.49 9.64 -12.52
CA VAL A 417 -17.31 11.05 -12.90
C VAL A 417 -16.44 11.78 -11.88
N ALA A 418 -16.68 11.58 -10.58
CA ALA A 418 -15.89 12.19 -9.52
C ALA A 418 -14.42 11.74 -9.57
N MET A 419 -14.18 10.44 -9.80
CA MET A 419 -12.82 9.90 -9.94
C MET A 419 -12.14 10.44 -11.20
N ALA A 420 -12.82 10.41 -12.35
CA ALA A 420 -12.29 10.92 -13.60
C ALA A 420 -11.90 12.41 -13.50
N ALA A 421 -12.75 13.23 -12.89
CA ALA A 421 -12.47 14.64 -12.65
C ALA A 421 -11.27 14.87 -11.73
N GLY A 422 -11.20 14.14 -10.59
CA GLY A 422 -10.07 14.22 -9.66
C GLY A 422 -8.74 13.82 -10.33
N VAL A 423 -8.76 12.71 -11.07
CA VAL A 423 -7.58 12.23 -11.83
C VAL A 423 -7.20 13.20 -12.95
N ALA A 424 -8.16 13.72 -13.71
CA ALA A 424 -7.88 14.67 -14.77
C ALA A 424 -7.25 15.97 -14.23
N VAL A 425 -7.85 16.57 -13.20
CA VAL A 425 -7.33 17.81 -12.60
C VAL A 425 -5.97 17.57 -11.94
N GLY A 426 -5.80 16.46 -11.20
CA GLY A 426 -4.50 16.08 -10.65
C GLY A 426 -3.45 15.87 -11.76
N GLY A 427 -3.84 15.23 -12.86
CA GLY A 427 -2.99 15.04 -14.04
C GLY A 427 -2.48 16.34 -14.65
N LEU A 428 -3.30 17.40 -14.68
CA LEU A 428 -2.86 18.72 -15.17
C LEU A 428 -1.63 19.24 -14.43
N GLY A 429 -1.51 18.95 -13.11
CA GLY A 429 -0.31 19.28 -12.35
C GLY A 429 0.91 18.47 -12.79
N VAL A 430 0.73 17.16 -13.06
CA VAL A 430 1.82 16.32 -13.58
C VAL A 430 2.30 16.80 -14.96
N PHE A 431 1.39 17.32 -15.78
CA PHE A 431 1.71 17.93 -17.09
C PHE A 431 2.20 19.38 -16.99
N GLY A 432 2.41 19.92 -15.79
CA GLY A 432 3.06 21.21 -15.57
C GLY A 432 2.15 22.45 -15.65
N LEU A 433 0.80 22.29 -15.67
CA LEU A 433 -0.12 23.43 -15.66
C LEU A 433 -0.13 24.16 -14.30
N TYR A 434 0.24 23.45 -13.23
CA TYR A 434 0.51 24.00 -11.91
C TYR A 434 1.55 23.12 -11.21
N PRO A 435 2.16 23.52 -10.08
CA PRO A 435 3.18 22.72 -9.39
C PRO A 435 2.69 21.32 -9.01
N SER A 436 3.37 20.28 -9.51
CA SER A 436 2.98 18.87 -9.37
C SER A 436 2.81 18.40 -7.93
N TYR A 437 3.52 19.01 -6.98
CA TYR A 437 3.43 18.66 -5.56
C TYR A 437 2.07 19.01 -4.92
N TYR A 438 1.20 19.79 -5.57
CA TYR A 438 -0.18 19.99 -5.14
C TYR A 438 -1.16 18.98 -5.73
N ALA A 439 -0.77 18.24 -6.76
CA ALA A 439 -1.67 17.44 -7.59
C ALA A 439 -2.46 16.39 -6.78
N SER A 440 -1.78 15.64 -5.90
CA SER A 440 -2.42 14.61 -5.09
C SER A 440 -3.35 15.20 -4.00
N PHE A 441 -3.06 16.39 -3.48
CA PHE A 441 -3.94 17.10 -2.53
C PHE A 441 -5.21 17.61 -3.19
N ILE A 442 -5.09 18.21 -4.38
CA ILE A 442 -6.24 18.70 -5.16
C ILE A 442 -7.15 17.52 -5.52
N ALA A 443 -6.58 16.43 -6.02
CA ALA A 443 -7.32 15.23 -6.36
C ALA A 443 -8.05 14.61 -5.16
N MET A 444 -7.38 14.57 -4.00
CA MET A 444 -7.92 14.09 -2.72
C MET A 444 -9.20 14.84 -2.30
N LEU A 445 -9.24 16.14 -2.51
CA LEU A 445 -10.38 16.97 -2.16
C LEU A 445 -11.47 16.97 -3.23
N LEU A 446 -11.09 17.04 -4.50
CA LEU A 446 -12.02 17.17 -5.62
C LEU A 446 -12.93 15.95 -5.78
N GLY A 447 -12.39 14.74 -5.57
CA GLY A 447 -13.17 13.51 -5.63
C GLY A 447 -14.45 13.55 -4.77
N PRO A 448 -14.35 13.65 -3.44
CA PRO A 448 -15.51 13.72 -2.56
C PRO A 448 -16.37 14.98 -2.76
N LEU A 449 -15.75 16.14 -3.07
CA LEU A 449 -16.49 17.38 -3.34
C LEU A 449 -17.42 17.29 -4.55
N LEU A 450 -17.10 16.47 -5.52
CA LEU A 450 -17.97 16.17 -6.66
C LEU A 450 -18.91 15.00 -6.38
N TYR A 451 -18.41 13.94 -5.73
CA TYR A 451 -19.15 12.72 -5.50
C TYR A 451 -20.43 12.95 -4.66
N VAL A 452 -20.31 13.67 -3.55
CA VAL A 452 -21.43 13.90 -2.61
C VAL A 452 -22.56 14.67 -3.27
N PRO A 453 -22.38 15.86 -3.90
CA PRO A 453 -23.45 16.56 -4.59
C PRO A 453 -24.09 15.75 -5.73
N LEU A 454 -23.30 15.02 -6.52
CA LEU A 454 -23.85 14.16 -7.60
C LEU A 454 -24.74 13.06 -7.03
N THR A 455 -24.34 12.43 -5.93
CA THR A 455 -25.11 11.38 -5.28
C THR A 455 -26.38 11.95 -4.63
N MET A 456 -26.32 13.14 -4.04
CA MET A 456 -27.48 13.86 -3.51
C MET A 456 -28.48 14.24 -4.62
N ALA A 457 -28.00 14.83 -5.72
CA ALA A 457 -28.83 15.22 -6.86
C ALA A 457 -29.58 14.03 -7.48
N THR A 458 -28.96 12.86 -7.46
CA THR A 458 -29.54 11.61 -7.97
C THR A 458 -30.29 10.82 -6.89
N ARG A 459 -30.39 11.34 -5.67
CA ARG A 459 -31.05 10.69 -4.51
C ARG A 459 -30.61 9.24 -4.28
N GLY A 460 -29.37 8.91 -4.56
CA GLY A 460 -28.80 7.58 -4.38
C GLY A 460 -29.30 6.52 -5.36
N GLN A 461 -30.04 6.88 -6.43
CA GLN A 461 -30.64 5.93 -7.38
C GLN A 461 -29.63 4.97 -8.06
N PHE A 462 -28.31 5.29 -7.98
CA PHE A 462 -27.28 4.48 -8.62
C PHE A 462 -26.65 3.42 -7.69
N TYR A 463 -27.13 3.29 -6.47
CA TYR A 463 -26.71 2.19 -5.60
C TYR A 463 -27.36 0.85 -5.98
N GLU A 464 -28.59 0.90 -6.49
CA GLU A 464 -29.35 -0.27 -6.87
C GLU A 464 -29.33 -0.50 -8.39
N PRO A 465 -29.47 -1.75 -8.85
CA PRO A 465 -29.65 -2.03 -10.27
C PRO A 465 -30.93 -1.36 -10.80
N PRO A 466 -31.02 -1.09 -12.11
CA PRO A 466 -32.27 -0.61 -12.71
C PRO A 466 -33.41 -1.58 -12.40
N LYS A 467 -34.56 -1.07 -12.00
CA LYS A 467 -35.77 -1.90 -11.82
C LYS A 467 -36.09 -2.59 -13.13
N SER A 468 -36.37 -3.90 -13.08
CA SER A 468 -36.84 -4.62 -14.25
C SER A 468 -38.20 -4.08 -14.70
N ASN A 469 -38.55 -4.23 -15.98
CA ASN A 469 -39.89 -3.85 -16.47
C ASN A 469 -41.00 -4.53 -15.70
N ASP A 470 -40.78 -5.79 -15.25
CA ASP A 470 -41.76 -6.54 -14.47
C ASP A 470 -41.99 -5.93 -13.07
N THR A 471 -40.93 -5.41 -12.45
CA THR A 471 -40.99 -4.70 -11.16
C THR A 471 -41.74 -3.37 -11.30
N LEU A 472 -41.49 -2.62 -12.39
CA LEU A 472 -42.17 -1.36 -12.68
C LEU A 472 -43.67 -1.56 -12.99
N ILE A 473 -44.02 -2.65 -13.65
CA ILE A 473 -45.43 -3.04 -13.91
C ILE A 473 -46.12 -3.41 -12.59
N ALA A 474 -45.45 -4.23 -11.75
CA ALA A 474 -46.02 -4.63 -10.45
C ALA A 474 -46.26 -3.42 -9.52
N GLU A 475 -45.30 -2.46 -9.47
CA GLU A 475 -45.48 -1.23 -8.69
C GLU A 475 -46.62 -0.34 -9.21
N ARG A 476 -46.82 -0.28 -10.53
CA ARG A 476 -47.97 0.45 -11.13
C ARG A 476 -49.30 -0.19 -10.81
N ILE A 477 -49.38 -1.53 -10.79
CA ILE A 477 -50.60 -2.27 -10.44
C ILE A 477 -50.94 -2.08 -8.95
N VAL A 478 -49.95 -1.99 -8.07
CA VAL A 478 -50.17 -1.77 -6.63
C VAL A 478 -50.55 -0.30 -6.30
N ALA A 479 -50.12 0.64 -7.15
CA ALA A 479 -50.43 2.07 -7.00
C ALA A 479 -51.75 2.52 -7.68
N SER A 480 -52.37 1.66 -8.47
CA SER A 480 -53.70 1.84 -9.07
C SER A 480 -54.78 1.18 -8.23
#